data_3d6e8f1c88c92a1dba62481010081b09
#
_entry.id   3d6e8f1c88c92a1dba62481010081b09
#
_cell.length_a   1.000
_cell.length_b   1.000
_cell.length_c   1.000
_cell.angle_alpha   90.00
_cell.angle_beta   90.00
_cell.angle_gamma   90.00
#
_symmetry.space_group_name_H-M   'P 1'
#
loop_
_entity.id
_entity.type
_entity.pdbx_description
1 polymer ?
#
loop_
_entity_poly.entity_id
_entity_poly.type
_entity_poly.pdbx_seq_one_letter_code
_entity_poly.pdbx_strand_id
1 'polypeptide(L)'
;MKRFLIALTAVLFAMLPASAQSAKNSSADNIIGKYESVQGTDAYKVEVTKNADGTYKAQIYWMKDPIDPRTGKKALDVKNPDKSLRDRPCDQIVLIQNLKYIPAKKVWGDAKIYDPQRGIKANVTAHFLQDGRLSLKATVLGIGETVYWTPVKE
;
A
#
# COMPACT_ATOMS: atom_id res chain seq x y z
N MET A 1 -8.62 -10.95 70.38
CA MET A 1 -7.72 -11.32 69.27
C MET A 1 -8.40 -10.96 67.95
N LYS A 2 -8.04 -9.88 67.32
CA LYS A 2 -8.60 -9.47 66.04
C LYS A 2 -7.74 -10.05 64.90
N ARG A 3 -8.31 -11.00 64.12
CA ARG A 3 -7.66 -11.55 62.94
C ARG A 3 -7.83 -10.58 61.76
N PHE A 4 -6.75 -9.97 61.32
CA PHE A 4 -6.70 -9.21 60.09
C PHE A 4 -6.63 -10.19 58.90
N LEU A 5 -7.70 -10.24 58.11
CA LEU A 5 -7.68 -10.89 56.79
C LEU A 5 -7.14 -9.90 55.78
N ILE A 6 -5.93 -10.17 55.27
CA ILE A 6 -5.38 -9.43 54.13
C ILE A 6 -6.00 -10.04 52.85
N ALA A 7 -6.93 -9.32 52.25
CA ALA A 7 -7.45 -9.67 50.95
C ALA A 7 -6.40 -9.30 49.88
N LEU A 8 -5.76 -10.31 49.33
CA LEU A 8 -4.85 -10.19 48.18
C LEU A 8 -5.70 -9.99 46.93
N THR A 9 -5.91 -8.72 46.51
CA THR A 9 -6.52 -8.40 45.23
C THR A 9 -5.52 -8.69 44.13
N ALA A 10 -5.70 -9.82 43.45
CA ALA A 10 -4.98 -10.12 42.21
C ALA A 10 -5.46 -9.16 41.14
N VAL A 11 -4.62 -8.15 40.81
CA VAL A 11 -4.82 -7.32 39.65
C VAL A 11 -4.52 -8.18 38.42
N LEU A 12 -5.56 -8.66 37.76
CA LEU A 12 -5.47 -9.32 36.47
C LEU A 12 -5.10 -8.24 35.44
N PHE A 13 -3.82 -8.13 35.14
CA PHE A 13 -3.36 -7.37 33.96
C PHE A 13 -3.88 -8.14 32.73
N ALA A 14 -5.01 -7.69 32.18
CA ALA A 14 -5.44 -8.11 30.87
C ALA A 14 -4.39 -7.63 29.88
N MET A 15 -3.45 -8.51 29.50
CA MET A 15 -2.61 -8.29 28.32
C MET A 15 -3.55 -8.25 27.12
N LEU A 16 -3.86 -7.04 26.64
CA LEU A 16 -4.44 -6.85 25.33
C LEU A 16 -3.48 -7.53 24.35
N PRO A 17 -3.97 -8.42 23.48
CA PRO A 17 -3.09 -9.00 22.46
C PRO A 17 -2.55 -7.84 21.64
N ALA A 18 -1.24 -7.62 21.72
CA ALA A 18 -0.55 -6.81 20.73
C ALA A 18 -1.00 -7.38 19.38
N SER A 19 -1.67 -6.57 18.55
CA SER A 19 -2.14 -7.00 17.24
C SER A 19 -0.93 -7.58 16.50
N ALA A 20 -0.90 -8.91 16.38
CA ALA A 20 0.23 -9.62 15.82
C ALA A 20 0.41 -9.13 14.39
N GLN A 21 1.51 -8.43 14.14
CA GLN A 21 1.85 -7.94 12.82
C GLN A 21 2.02 -9.13 11.89
N SER A 22 1.52 -9.06 10.66
CA SER A 22 1.64 -10.15 9.69
C SER A 22 3.10 -10.61 9.54
N ALA A 23 3.35 -11.92 9.54
CA ALA A 23 4.68 -12.50 9.31
C ALA A 23 5.29 -12.06 7.97
N LYS A 24 4.47 -11.70 6.98
CA LYS A 24 4.93 -11.14 5.69
C LYS A 24 5.68 -9.82 5.84
N ASN A 25 5.52 -9.10 6.94
CA ASN A 25 6.24 -7.85 7.19
C ASN A 25 7.69 -8.06 7.69
N SER A 26 8.13 -9.29 7.87
CA SER A 26 9.46 -9.61 8.43
C SER A 26 10.60 -9.60 7.41
N SER A 27 10.30 -9.62 6.10
CA SER A 27 11.28 -9.64 5.02
C SER A 27 10.94 -8.65 3.92
N ALA A 28 11.95 -7.92 3.47
CA ALA A 28 11.83 -6.87 2.46
C ALA A 28 11.23 -7.38 1.14
N ASP A 29 11.65 -8.54 0.67
CA ASP A 29 11.24 -9.08 -0.64
C ASP A 29 9.84 -9.70 -0.65
N ASN A 30 9.18 -9.82 0.51
CA ASN A 30 7.82 -10.34 0.59
C ASN A 30 6.78 -9.44 -0.12
N ILE A 31 7.13 -8.18 -0.42
CA ILE A 31 6.27 -7.27 -1.17
C ILE A 31 6.26 -7.56 -2.68
N ILE A 32 7.26 -8.28 -3.19
CA ILE A 32 7.35 -8.61 -4.62
C ILE A 32 6.17 -9.49 -5.00
N GLY A 33 5.46 -9.12 -6.07
CA GLY A 33 4.33 -9.89 -6.57
C GLY A 33 3.30 -9.04 -7.31
N LYS A 34 2.19 -9.69 -7.64
CA LYS A 34 1.07 -9.07 -8.35
C LYS A 34 -0.11 -8.87 -7.42
N TYR A 35 -0.74 -7.73 -7.55
CA TYR A 35 -1.84 -7.31 -6.69
C TYR A 35 -2.98 -6.73 -7.52
N GLU A 36 -4.19 -6.82 -6.99
CA GLU A 36 -5.38 -6.18 -7.53
C GLU A 36 -5.93 -5.17 -6.52
N SER A 37 -6.32 -4.01 -7.03
CA SER A 37 -7.05 -2.99 -6.28
C SER A 37 -8.41 -2.79 -6.91
N VAL A 38 -9.45 -2.82 -6.08
CA VAL A 38 -10.83 -2.55 -6.48
C VAL A 38 -11.33 -1.37 -5.66
N GLN A 39 -11.74 -0.30 -6.35
CA GLN A 39 -12.28 0.92 -5.73
C GLN A 39 -13.62 1.26 -6.38
N GLY A 40 -14.72 0.92 -5.73
CA GLY A 40 -16.05 1.04 -6.31
C GLY A 40 -16.20 0.21 -7.58
N THR A 41 -16.41 0.85 -8.73
CA THR A 41 -16.50 0.19 -10.05
C THR A 41 -15.15 0.04 -10.74
N ASP A 42 -14.10 0.71 -10.27
CA ASP A 42 -12.78 0.75 -10.88
C ASP A 42 -11.91 -0.38 -10.33
N ALA A 43 -11.17 -1.03 -11.21
CA ALA A 43 -10.20 -2.05 -10.84
C ALA A 43 -8.93 -1.93 -11.68
N TYR A 44 -7.78 -2.14 -11.04
CA TYR A 44 -6.49 -2.23 -11.72
C TYR A 44 -5.61 -3.27 -11.04
N LYS A 45 -4.62 -3.76 -11.79
CA LYS A 45 -3.61 -4.68 -11.28
C LYS A 45 -2.24 -4.06 -11.36
N VAL A 46 -1.45 -4.31 -10.31
CA VAL A 46 -0.13 -3.75 -10.08
C VAL A 46 0.87 -4.87 -9.91
N GLU A 47 2.04 -4.74 -10.50
CA GLU A 47 3.18 -5.58 -10.22
C GLU A 47 4.22 -4.81 -9.40
N VAL A 48 4.64 -5.40 -8.30
CA VAL A 48 5.75 -4.89 -7.49
C VAL A 48 7.00 -5.67 -7.83
N THR A 49 8.04 -4.95 -8.25
CA THR A 49 9.35 -5.49 -8.62
C THR A 49 10.47 -4.82 -7.84
N LYS A 50 11.60 -5.49 -7.70
CA LYS A 50 12.80 -4.97 -7.05
C LYS A 50 13.68 -4.24 -8.08
N ASN A 51 14.11 -3.03 -7.74
CA ASN A 51 15.08 -2.26 -8.51
C ASN A 51 16.52 -2.75 -8.22
N ALA A 52 17.46 -2.40 -9.10
CA ALA A 52 18.87 -2.75 -8.94
C ALA A 52 19.50 -2.19 -7.66
N ASP A 53 19.00 -1.05 -7.15
CA ASP A 53 19.45 -0.40 -5.91
C ASP A 53 18.84 -1.01 -4.64
N GLY A 54 18.01 -2.06 -4.76
CA GLY A 54 17.35 -2.73 -3.64
C GLY A 54 16.04 -2.11 -3.19
N THR A 55 15.61 -1.01 -3.80
CA THR A 55 14.26 -0.44 -3.60
C THR A 55 13.22 -1.18 -4.44
N TYR A 56 11.95 -0.84 -4.28
CA TYR A 56 10.85 -1.48 -5.00
C TYR A 56 10.10 -0.46 -5.85
N LYS A 57 9.57 -0.95 -6.98
CA LYS A 57 8.73 -0.22 -7.92
C LYS A 57 7.37 -0.91 -8.01
N ALA A 58 6.29 -0.15 -8.01
CA ALA A 58 4.94 -0.64 -8.27
C ALA A 58 4.40 -0.01 -9.55
N GLN A 59 4.04 -0.84 -10.53
CA GLN A 59 3.58 -0.42 -11.86
C GLN A 59 2.27 -1.10 -12.22
N ILE A 60 1.32 -0.33 -12.77
CA ILE A 60 0.08 -0.88 -13.32
C ILE A 60 0.44 -1.70 -14.56
N TYR A 61 -0.14 -2.89 -14.69
CA TYR A 61 0.00 -3.74 -15.87
C TYR A 61 -1.36 -4.14 -16.48
N TRP A 62 -2.46 -3.83 -15.80
CA TRP A 62 -3.81 -4.08 -16.28
C TRP A 62 -4.80 -3.10 -15.63
N MET A 63 -5.81 -2.69 -16.38
CA MET A 63 -6.95 -1.92 -15.90
C MET A 63 -8.23 -2.51 -16.48
N LYS A 64 -9.33 -2.43 -15.71
CA LYS A 64 -10.66 -2.89 -16.14
C LYS A 64 -11.15 -2.09 -17.35
N ASP A 65 -11.02 -0.78 -17.32
CA ASP A 65 -11.48 0.16 -18.34
C ASP A 65 -10.29 0.98 -18.90
N PRO A 66 -9.47 0.40 -19.80
CA PRO A 66 -8.26 1.07 -20.28
C PRO A 66 -8.52 2.08 -21.40
N ILE A 67 -9.76 2.16 -21.91
CA ILE A 67 -10.13 2.99 -23.05
C ILE A 67 -10.89 4.22 -22.59
N ASP A 68 -10.46 5.41 -23.05
CA ASP A 68 -11.21 6.65 -22.86
C ASP A 68 -12.45 6.62 -23.78
N PRO A 69 -13.68 6.64 -23.23
CA PRO A 69 -14.91 6.54 -24.01
C PRO A 69 -15.12 7.74 -24.95
N ARG A 70 -14.49 8.88 -24.66
CA ARG A 70 -14.60 10.09 -25.49
C ARG A 70 -13.80 9.98 -26.79
N THR A 71 -12.68 9.25 -26.76
CA THR A 71 -11.75 9.17 -27.87
C THR A 71 -11.72 7.78 -28.54
N GLY A 72 -12.20 6.74 -27.86
CA GLY A 72 -12.08 5.35 -28.28
C GLY A 72 -10.64 4.79 -28.27
N LYS A 73 -9.69 5.55 -27.70
CA LYS A 73 -8.27 5.19 -27.59
C LYS A 73 -7.90 4.92 -26.13
N LYS A 74 -6.73 4.34 -25.90
CA LYS A 74 -6.21 4.17 -24.53
C LYS A 74 -6.25 5.48 -23.76
N ALA A 75 -6.73 5.43 -22.53
CA ALA A 75 -6.67 6.56 -21.60
C ALA A 75 -5.21 6.88 -21.29
N LEU A 76 -4.87 8.19 -21.30
CA LEU A 76 -3.52 8.68 -21.07
C LEU A 76 -3.42 9.38 -19.72
N ASP A 77 -2.22 9.44 -19.17
CA ASP A 77 -1.89 10.05 -17.88
C ASP A 77 -1.83 11.59 -17.96
N VAL A 78 -2.87 12.20 -18.51
CA VAL A 78 -2.92 13.62 -18.88
C VAL A 78 -2.75 14.59 -17.70
N LYS A 79 -3.02 14.14 -16.46
CA LYS A 79 -2.86 14.95 -15.25
C LYS A 79 -1.48 14.84 -14.61
N ASN A 80 -0.55 14.07 -15.22
CA ASN A 80 0.78 13.92 -14.65
C ASN A 80 1.46 15.29 -14.50
N PRO A 81 2.01 15.61 -13.31
CA PRO A 81 2.77 16.84 -13.11
C PRO A 81 4.00 16.93 -14.02
N ASP A 82 4.62 15.80 -14.35
CA ASP A 82 5.65 15.70 -15.37
C ASP A 82 5.01 15.63 -16.76
N LYS A 83 5.15 16.71 -17.53
CA LYS A 83 4.56 16.84 -18.87
C LYS A 83 5.05 15.75 -19.84
N SER A 84 6.29 15.26 -19.67
CA SER A 84 6.87 14.21 -20.52
C SER A 84 6.20 12.84 -20.36
N LEU A 85 5.43 12.65 -19.28
CA LEU A 85 4.74 11.41 -18.97
C LEU A 85 3.24 11.44 -19.31
N ARG A 86 2.72 12.57 -19.83
CA ARG A 86 1.28 12.72 -20.08
C ARG A 86 0.75 11.90 -21.25
N ASP A 87 1.62 11.47 -22.15
CA ASP A 87 1.27 10.61 -23.28
C ASP A 87 1.38 9.10 -22.93
N ARG A 88 1.75 8.78 -21.71
CA ARG A 88 1.82 7.39 -21.24
C ARG A 88 0.42 6.82 -21.02
N PRO A 89 0.13 5.62 -21.54
CA PRO A 89 -1.13 4.92 -21.26
C PRO A 89 -1.30 4.68 -19.76
N CYS A 90 -2.53 4.83 -19.25
CA CYS A 90 -2.83 4.65 -17.83
C CYS A 90 -2.54 3.23 -17.34
N ASP A 91 -2.66 2.22 -18.20
CA ASP A 91 -2.33 0.82 -17.89
C ASP A 91 -0.82 0.53 -17.81
N GLN A 92 0.03 1.56 -17.90
CA GLN A 92 1.49 1.47 -17.78
C GLN A 92 2.06 2.44 -16.73
N ILE A 93 1.20 3.09 -15.95
CA ILE A 93 1.63 4.06 -14.94
C ILE A 93 2.45 3.38 -13.85
N VAL A 94 3.59 3.99 -13.51
CA VAL A 94 4.34 3.66 -12.32
C VAL A 94 3.75 4.43 -11.13
N LEU A 95 3.09 3.72 -10.23
CA LEU A 95 2.44 4.32 -9.06
C LEU A 95 3.43 4.67 -7.96
N ILE A 96 4.44 3.83 -7.74
CA ILE A 96 5.46 4.04 -6.71
C ILE A 96 6.83 3.74 -7.30
N GLN A 97 7.76 4.67 -7.10
CA GLN A 97 9.19 4.49 -7.35
C GLN A 97 9.94 4.43 -6.02
N ASN A 98 11.06 3.72 -5.99
CA ASN A 98 12.04 3.77 -4.90
C ASN A 98 11.46 3.51 -3.49
N LEU A 99 10.44 2.67 -3.38
CA LEU A 99 9.87 2.25 -2.11
C LEU A 99 10.90 1.47 -1.31
N LYS A 100 11.17 1.87 -0.07
CA LYS A 100 12.18 1.27 0.79
C LYS A 100 11.55 0.40 1.87
N TYR A 101 12.19 -0.72 2.18
CA TYR A 101 11.86 -1.48 3.38
C TYR A 101 12.54 -0.85 4.60
N ILE A 102 11.79 -0.70 5.70
CA ILE A 102 12.26 -0.13 6.97
C ILE A 102 12.21 -1.23 8.04
N PRO A 103 13.33 -1.95 8.26
CA PRO A 103 13.35 -3.16 9.10
C PRO A 103 12.90 -2.89 10.55
N ALA A 104 13.28 -1.74 11.12
CA ALA A 104 12.94 -1.38 12.50
C ALA A 104 11.43 -1.27 12.73
N LYS A 105 10.67 -0.90 11.68
CA LYS A 105 9.20 -0.74 11.73
C LYS A 105 8.47 -1.90 11.06
N LYS A 106 9.19 -2.76 10.33
CA LYS A 106 8.63 -3.85 9.51
C LYS A 106 7.56 -3.33 8.54
N VAL A 107 7.87 -2.25 7.83
CA VAL A 107 7.00 -1.61 6.83
C VAL A 107 7.83 -1.20 5.62
N TRP A 108 7.14 -0.91 4.51
CA TRP A 108 7.72 -0.24 3.35
C TRP A 108 7.30 1.22 3.35
N GLY A 109 8.20 2.14 3.02
CA GLY A 109 7.94 3.57 3.06
C GLY A 109 9.05 4.39 2.42
N ASP A 110 9.22 5.64 2.90
CA ASP A 110 10.21 6.59 2.40
C ASP A 110 10.12 6.79 0.87
N ALA A 111 8.88 6.82 0.37
CA ALA A 111 8.55 7.00 -1.03
C ALA A 111 7.22 7.74 -1.18
N LYS A 112 6.87 8.04 -2.43
CA LYS A 112 5.58 8.63 -2.79
C LYS A 112 4.79 7.69 -3.68
N ILE A 113 3.48 7.66 -3.47
CA ILE A 113 2.51 7.07 -4.39
C ILE A 113 1.89 8.17 -5.25
N TYR A 114 1.78 7.90 -6.54
CA TYR A 114 1.13 8.78 -7.51
C TYR A 114 -0.34 8.44 -7.66
N ASP A 115 -1.20 9.44 -7.60
CA ASP A 115 -2.64 9.35 -7.89
C ASP A 115 -2.90 9.96 -9.28
N PRO A 116 -3.12 9.15 -10.33
CA PRO A 116 -3.35 9.65 -11.68
C PRO A 116 -4.70 10.35 -11.85
N GLN A 117 -5.70 10.06 -11.01
CA GLN A 117 -7.00 10.73 -11.09
C GLN A 117 -6.93 12.18 -10.65
N ARG A 118 -6.09 12.48 -9.65
CA ARG A 118 -5.87 13.83 -9.12
C ARG A 118 -4.63 14.50 -9.67
N GLY A 119 -3.67 13.75 -10.24
CA GLY A 119 -2.38 14.25 -10.71
C GLY A 119 -1.45 14.67 -9.57
N ILE A 120 -1.55 14.03 -8.41
CA ILE A 120 -0.79 14.37 -7.20
C ILE A 120 0.05 13.20 -6.71
N LYS A 121 1.07 13.50 -5.89
CA LYS A 121 1.89 12.52 -5.19
C LYS A 121 1.70 12.67 -3.68
N ALA A 122 1.50 11.55 -2.99
CA ALA A 122 1.37 11.48 -1.54
C ALA A 122 2.50 10.64 -0.93
N ASN A 123 2.91 10.93 0.30
CA ASN A 123 3.81 10.04 1.03
C ASN A 123 3.10 8.71 1.27
N VAL A 124 3.81 7.59 1.10
CA VAL A 124 3.22 6.27 1.25
C VAL A 124 3.95 5.43 2.30
N THR A 125 3.17 4.72 3.09
CA THR A 125 3.63 3.64 3.97
C THR A 125 2.78 2.41 3.72
N ALA A 126 3.42 1.26 3.56
CA ALA A 126 2.76 0.00 3.26
C ALA A 126 3.13 -1.08 4.27
N HIS A 127 2.18 -1.95 4.58
CA HIS A 127 2.39 -3.15 5.39
C HIS A 127 1.32 -4.20 5.08
N PHE A 128 1.66 -5.48 5.26
CA PHE A 128 0.68 -6.56 5.14
C PHE A 128 -0.22 -6.64 6.36
N LEU A 129 -1.51 -6.81 6.11
CA LEU A 129 -2.51 -7.16 7.12
C LEU A 129 -2.48 -8.67 7.41
N GLN A 130 -3.15 -9.09 8.48
CA GLN A 130 -3.27 -10.51 8.86
C GLN A 130 -3.98 -11.35 7.79
N ASP A 131 -4.92 -10.75 7.05
CA ASP A 131 -5.64 -11.39 5.95
C ASP A 131 -4.83 -11.50 4.64
N GLY A 132 -3.58 -11.02 4.64
CA GLY A 132 -2.66 -11.10 3.51
C GLY A 132 -2.75 -9.95 2.52
N ARG A 133 -3.70 -9.02 2.68
CA ARG A 133 -3.76 -7.80 1.85
C ARG A 133 -2.62 -6.86 2.23
N LEU A 134 -2.12 -6.13 1.24
CA LEU A 134 -1.19 -5.02 1.43
C LEU A 134 -1.99 -3.73 1.66
N SER A 135 -1.83 -3.13 2.83
CA SER A 135 -2.40 -1.83 3.17
C SER A 135 -1.41 -0.73 2.81
N LEU A 136 -1.83 0.23 2.00
CA LEU A 136 -1.03 1.40 1.61
C LEU A 136 -1.71 2.65 2.15
N LYS A 137 -1.08 3.30 3.11
CA LYS A 137 -1.53 4.59 3.64
C LYS A 137 -0.82 5.72 2.88
N ALA A 138 -1.60 6.47 2.10
CA ALA A 138 -1.15 7.66 1.39
C ALA A 138 -1.46 8.91 2.23
N THR A 139 -0.51 9.83 2.39
CA THR A 139 -0.68 11.01 3.24
C THR A 139 -0.17 12.27 2.53
N VAL A 140 -1.03 13.30 2.48
CA VAL A 140 -0.70 14.65 1.99
C VAL A 140 -1.12 15.65 3.08
N LEU A 141 -0.18 16.48 3.54
CA LEU A 141 -0.43 17.51 4.56
C LEU A 141 -1.18 17.00 5.81
N GLY A 142 -0.85 15.78 6.26
CA GLY A 142 -1.48 15.17 7.44
C GLY A 142 -2.83 14.51 7.20
N ILE A 143 -3.42 14.65 6.02
CA ILE A 143 -4.65 13.96 5.62
C ILE A 143 -4.27 12.67 4.89
N GLY A 144 -4.79 11.53 5.33
CA GLY A 144 -4.45 10.22 4.80
C GLY A 144 -5.66 9.47 4.24
N GLU A 145 -5.42 8.74 3.16
CA GLU A 145 -6.31 7.72 2.61
C GLU A 145 -5.61 6.37 2.65
N THR A 146 -6.36 5.31 2.83
CA THR A 146 -5.82 3.94 2.79
C THR A 146 -6.40 3.20 1.60
N VAL A 147 -5.50 2.60 0.82
CA VAL A 147 -5.81 1.73 -0.30
C VAL A 147 -5.37 0.31 0.05
N TYR A 148 -6.11 -0.68 -0.39
CA TYR A 148 -5.79 -2.09 -0.17
C TYR A 148 -5.48 -2.77 -1.50
N TRP A 149 -4.36 -3.48 -1.54
CA TRP A 149 -3.98 -4.32 -2.66
C TRP A 149 -4.08 -5.78 -2.23
N THR A 150 -4.92 -6.53 -2.92
CA THR A 150 -5.13 -7.96 -2.69
C THR A 150 -4.18 -8.75 -3.58
N PRO A 151 -3.38 -9.70 -3.04
CA PRO A 151 -2.54 -10.55 -3.86
C PRO A 151 -3.37 -11.28 -4.92
N VAL A 152 -2.92 -11.25 -6.17
CA VAL A 152 -3.52 -12.03 -7.27
C VAL A 152 -3.13 -13.49 -7.07
N LYS A 153 -4.12 -14.39 -7.05
CA LYS A 153 -3.89 -15.84 -7.08
C LYS A 153 -3.57 -16.23 -8.52
N GLU A 154 -2.43 -16.86 -8.71
CA GLU A 154 -2.07 -17.51 -9.98
C GLU A 154 -2.87 -18.80 -10.16
#